data_cc77745164cd6c9bfc1e2a9af7468aa9
#
_entry.id   cc77745164cd6c9bfc1e2a9af7468aa9
#
_cell.length_a   1.000
_cell.length_b   1.000
_cell.length_c   1.000
_cell.angle_alpha   90.00
_cell.angle_beta   90.00
_cell.angle_gamma   90.00
#
_symmetry.space_group_name_H-M   'P 1'
#
loop_
_entity.id
_entity.type
_entity.pdbx_description
1 polymer ?
#
loop_
_entity_poly.entity_id
_entity_poly.type
_entity_poly.pdbx_seq_one_letter_code
_entity_poly.pdbx_strand_id
1 'polypeptide(L)'
;VLCIALSAALAAVLGCGKKASELPVPQPQTAASSPADSASPWRMELKISPDHPSMTKPITFELHLADRSGQPVSDAQVNGALTMKVMDMGTAALKFSPKGNGDYEASIKGMDMSGPWSLAVDAANGSAHAKKNFDVTVFD
;
A
#
# COMPACT_ATOMS: atom_id res chain seq x y z
N VAL A 1 41.20 21.10 43.87
CA VAL A 1 42.29 21.99 43.42
C VAL A 1 42.19 22.18 41.93
N LEU A 2 41.87 23.42 41.60
CA LEU A 2 42.35 24.26 40.53
C LEU A 2 41.85 23.93 39.10
N CYS A 3 41.03 24.73 38.59
CA CYS A 3 41.14 26.05 37.99
C CYS A 3 41.35 26.07 36.47
N ILE A 4 40.53 26.88 35.84
CA ILE A 4 40.85 27.90 34.82
C ILE A 4 40.90 27.34 33.39
N ALA A 5 40.35 27.93 32.37
CA ALA A 5 39.74 29.21 31.96
C ALA A 5 39.23 28.98 30.51
N LEU A 6 38.15 29.56 30.15
CA LEU A 6 38.01 30.77 29.34
C LEU A 6 38.69 30.75 27.96
N SER A 7 37.91 30.67 26.91
CA SER A 7 38.09 31.60 25.77
C SER A 7 36.95 31.53 24.79
N ALA A 8 36.31 32.65 24.61
CA ALA A 8 35.36 32.99 23.55
C ALA A 8 36.10 33.14 22.19
N ALA A 9 35.42 32.69 21.14
CA ALA A 9 35.68 33.19 19.79
C ALA A 9 34.38 33.21 18.99
N LEU A 10 33.88 34.41 18.89
CA LEU A 10 32.83 34.88 18.03
C LEU A 10 33.40 34.97 16.56
N ALA A 11 32.81 34.27 15.64
CA ALA A 11 33.01 34.54 14.22
C ALA A 11 31.68 34.45 13.48
N ALA A 12 31.06 35.60 13.28
CA ALA A 12 30.00 35.82 12.31
C ALA A 12 30.58 35.75 10.91
N VAL A 13 30.06 34.88 10.07
CA VAL A 13 30.22 34.96 8.62
C VAL A 13 28.86 35.04 7.98
N LEU A 14 28.48 36.26 7.59
CA LEU A 14 27.44 36.50 6.60
C LEU A 14 27.94 35.92 5.26
N GLY A 15 27.27 34.90 4.78
CA GLY A 15 27.40 34.34 3.44
C GLY A 15 26.05 34.41 2.72
N CYS A 16 25.79 35.52 2.06
CA CYS A 16 24.78 35.57 0.99
C CYS A 16 25.27 34.68 -0.16
N GLY A 17 24.57 33.59 -0.41
CA GLY A 17 24.81 32.67 -1.52
C GLY A 17 23.50 32.25 -2.18
N LYS A 18 23.13 33.00 -3.19
CA LYS A 18 22.29 32.69 -4.36
C LYS A 18 21.44 31.38 -4.35
N LYS A 19 20.14 31.64 -4.40
CA LYS A 19 19.11 30.77 -4.99
C LYS A 19 19.62 30.07 -6.26
N ALA A 20 19.89 28.78 -6.16
CA ALA A 20 19.88 27.89 -7.30
C ALA A 20 18.47 27.25 -7.30
N SER A 21 17.67 27.61 -8.29
CA SER A 21 16.43 26.90 -8.62
C SER A 21 16.82 25.52 -9.15
N GLU A 22 16.88 24.56 -8.27
CA GLU A 22 16.97 23.16 -8.63
C GLU A 22 15.55 22.67 -8.90
N LEU A 23 15.29 22.40 -10.17
CA LEU A 23 14.08 21.75 -10.65
C LEU A 23 13.98 20.40 -9.94
N PRO A 24 12.81 20.04 -9.35
CA PRO A 24 12.66 18.72 -8.75
C PRO A 24 12.72 17.65 -9.84
N VAL A 25 13.78 16.86 -9.81
CA VAL A 25 13.86 15.59 -10.51
C VAL A 25 12.70 14.75 -10.06
N PRO A 26 11.87 14.18 -10.96
CA PRO A 26 10.82 13.26 -10.57
C PRO A 26 11.47 12.03 -9.92
N GLN A 27 11.41 11.96 -8.60
CA GLN A 27 11.68 10.72 -7.86
C GLN A 27 10.62 9.71 -8.27
N PRO A 28 11.01 8.44 -8.50
CA PRO A 28 10.01 7.36 -8.60
C PRO A 28 9.19 7.39 -7.31
N GLN A 29 7.90 7.63 -7.46
CA GLN A 29 6.95 7.58 -6.35
C GLN A 29 6.89 6.14 -5.85
N THR A 30 7.70 5.85 -4.86
CA THR A 30 7.46 4.72 -3.98
C THR A 30 6.10 4.99 -3.35
N ALA A 31 5.14 4.10 -3.61
CA ALA A 31 3.79 4.21 -3.10
C ALA A 31 3.85 4.54 -1.60
N ALA A 32 3.36 5.71 -1.24
CA ALA A 32 3.32 6.17 0.13
C ALA A 32 2.45 5.18 0.92
N SER A 33 3.06 4.43 1.80
CA SER A 33 2.37 3.60 2.78
C SER A 33 1.47 4.52 3.60
N SER A 34 0.17 4.38 3.44
CA SER A 34 -0.81 5.11 4.24
C SER A 34 -0.56 4.85 5.73
N PRO A 35 -0.67 5.86 6.61
CA PRO A 35 -0.40 5.74 8.05
C PRO A 35 -1.29 4.72 8.80
N ALA A 36 -2.27 4.11 8.15
CA ALA A 36 -3.10 3.04 8.70
C ALA A 36 -2.36 1.70 8.88
N ASP A 37 -1.19 1.52 8.25
CA ASP A 37 -0.42 0.26 8.32
C ASP A 37 0.27 0.03 9.68
N SER A 38 0.45 1.08 10.49
CA SER A 38 1.19 0.97 11.76
C SER A 38 0.41 0.25 12.87
N ALA A 39 -0.91 0.16 12.77
CA ALA A 39 -1.78 -0.49 13.76
C ALA A 39 -2.20 -1.92 13.36
N SER A 40 -1.97 -2.31 12.11
CA SER A 40 -2.34 -3.65 11.62
C SER A 40 -1.42 -4.73 12.18
N PRO A 41 -1.95 -5.88 12.64
CA PRO A 41 -1.13 -7.02 13.05
C PRO A 41 -0.39 -7.67 11.88
N TRP A 42 -0.84 -7.43 10.64
CA TRP A 42 -0.31 -8.04 9.43
C TRP A 42 0.03 -7.01 8.37
N ARG A 43 1.04 -7.34 7.56
CA ARG A 43 1.34 -6.66 6.30
C ARG A 43 0.56 -7.31 5.18
N MET A 44 -0.01 -6.49 4.32
CA MET A 44 -0.72 -6.92 3.12
C MET A 44 -0.09 -6.29 1.90
N GLU A 45 0.33 -7.12 0.95
CA GLU A 45 0.84 -6.69 -0.35
C GLU A 45 -0.05 -7.29 -1.44
N LEU A 46 -0.56 -6.44 -2.32
CA LEU A 46 -1.43 -6.84 -3.42
C LEU A 46 -0.71 -6.70 -4.74
N LYS A 47 -0.75 -7.76 -5.52
CA LYS A 47 -0.35 -7.78 -6.92
C LYS A 47 -1.56 -8.04 -7.79
N ILE A 48 -1.65 -7.35 -8.91
CA ILE A 48 -2.76 -7.46 -9.86
C ILE A 48 -2.21 -7.95 -11.19
N SER A 49 -2.84 -8.93 -11.78
CA SER A 49 -2.47 -9.48 -13.07
C SER A 49 -3.67 -9.48 -14.02
N PRO A 50 -3.53 -8.94 -15.23
CA PRO A 50 -2.36 -8.27 -15.80
C PRO A 50 -2.09 -6.90 -15.16
N ASP A 51 -0.89 -6.33 -15.34
CA ASP A 51 -0.50 -5.02 -14.81
C ASP A 51 -1.41 -3.87 -15.28
N HIS A 52 -2.04 -4.05 -16.44
CA HIS A 52 -3.08 -3.19 -16.97
C HIS A 52 -4.39 -3.99 -17.08
N PRO A 53 -5.15 -4.08 -15.97
CA PRO A 53 -6.41 -4.80 -15.98
C PRO A 53 -7.41 -4.09 -16.89
N SER A 54 -8.10 -4.85 -17.74
CA SER A 54 -9.12 -4.33 -18.65
C SER A 54 -10.48 -4.96 -18.36
N MET A 55 -11.55 -4.29 -18.80
CA MET A 55 -12.93 -4.73 -18.57
C MET A 55 -13.20 -6.13 -19.13
N THR A 56 -12.61 -6.46 -20.26
CA THR A 56 -12.95 -7.68 -21.03
C THR A 56 -12.10 -8.89 -20.68
N LYS A 57 -11.02 -8.70 -19.93
CA LYS A 57 -10.09 -9.77 -19.58
C LYS A 57 -10.23 -10.20 -18.12
N PRO A 58 -9.96 -11.46 -17.81
CA PRO A 58 -9.90 -11.90 -16.42
C PRO A 58 -8.82 -11.11 -15.66
N ILE A 59 -9.17 -10.72 -14.44
CA ILE A 59 -8.26 -10.01 -13.53
C ILE A 59 -8.01 -10.92 -12.34
N THR A 60 -6.75 -11.16 -12.04
CA THR A 60 -6.32 -11.95 -10.88
C THR A 60 -5.69 -11.03 -9.84
N PHE A 61 -6.10 -11.17 -8.63
CA PHE A 61 -5.59 -10.48 -7.46
C PHE A 61 -4.80 -11.48 -6.62
N GLU A 62 -3.51 -11.26 -6.48
CA GLU A 62 -2.62 -12.03 -5.61
C GLU A 62 -2.31 -11.21 -4.37
N LEU A 63 -2.72 -11.67 -3.21
CA LEU A 63 -2.47 -11.03 -1.93
C LEU A 63 -1.43 -11.83 -1.15
N HIS A 64 -0.34 -11.19 -0.76
CA HIS A 64 0.61 -11.74 0.20
C HIS A 64 0.34 -11.20 1.59
N LEU A 65 0.18 -12.09 2.56
CA LEU A 65 -0.12 -11.79 3.94
C LEU A 65 1.02 -12.29 4.85
N ALA A 66 1.67 -11.37 5.53
CA ALA A 66 2.72 -11.66 6.49
C ALA A 66 2.49 -10.95 7.83
N ASP A 67 2.96 -11.52 8.91
CA ASP A 67 2.95 -10.86 10.21
C ASP A 67 4.04 -9.78 10.31
N ARG A 68 4.14 -9.11 11.47
CA ARG A 68 5.13 -8.06 11.70
C ARG A 68 6.58 -8.56 11.70
N SER A 69 6.80 -9.85 11.92
CA SER A 69 8.11 -10.50 11.88
C SER A 69 8.49 -10.96 10.46
N GLY A 70 7.56 -10.84 9.50
CA GLY A 70 7.75 -11.27 8.13
C GLY A 70 7.38 -12.74 7.91
N GLN A 71 6.77 -13.40 8.90
CA GLN A 71 6.32 -14.78 8.75
C GLN A 71 5.00 -14.81 7.95
N PRO A 72 4.87 -15.71 6.97
CA PRO A 72 3.65 -15.83 6.18
C PRO A 72 2.48 -16.30 7.04
N VAL A 73 1.32 -15.69 6.84
CA VAL A 73 0.07 -16.05 7.50
C VAL A 73 -0.80 -16.82 6.52
N SER A 74 -0.86 -18.14 6.66
CA SER A 74 -1.51 -19.04 5.68
C SER A 74 -2.94 -19.45 6.06
N ASP A 75 -3.35 -19.25 7.32
CA ASP A 75 -4.61 -19.73 7.85
C ASP A 75 -5.66 -18.63 8.04
N ALA A 76 -5.50 -17.50 7.35
CA ALA A 76 -6.46 -16.41 7.43
C ALA A 76 -7.63 -16.61 6.47
N GLN A 77 -8.82 -16.19 6.89
CA GLN A 77 -9.94 -15.96 5.97
C GLN A 77 -9.80 -14.58 5.36
N VAL A 78 -9.66 -14.53 4.04
CA VAL A 78 -9.47 -13.29 3.32
C VAL A 78 -10.64 -13.04 2.39
N ASN A 79 -11.29 -11.90 2.58
CA ASN A 79 -12.38 -11.42 1.75
C ASN A 79 -12.03 -10.06 1.15
N GLY A 80 -12.51 -9.81 -0.05
CA GLY A 80 -12.36 -8.53 -0.72
C GLY A 80 -13.71 -7.94 -1.09
N ALA A 81 -13.77 -6.63 -1.16
CA ALA A 81 -14.92 -5.88 -1.63
C ALA A 81 -14.44 -4.83 -2.63
N LEU A 82 -14.82 -4.97 -3.89
CA LEU A 82 -14.53 -4.02 -4.96
C LEU A 82 -15.66 -3.01 -5.08
N THR A 83 -15.33 -1.74 -5.02
CA THR A 83 -16.28 -0.63 -5.15
C THR A 83 -15.71 0.40 -6.11
N MET A 84 -16.53 0.91 -7.03
CA MET A 84 -16.12 1.99 -7.93
C MET A 84 -16.06 3.31 -7.17
N LYS A 85 -14.99 4.10 -7.40
CA LYS A 85 -14.77 5.35 -6.64
C LYS A 85 -15.62 6.54 -7.14
N VAL A 86 -16.01 6.51 -8.39
CA VAL A 86 -16.70 7.65 -9.03
C VAL A 86 -18.20 7.49 -9.15
N MET A 87 -18.72 6.27 -8.98
CA MET A 87 -20.16 5.98 -9.07
C MET A 87 -20.51 4.88 -8.07
N ASP A 88 -21.70 4.97 -7.51
CA ASP A 88 -22.23 3.89 -6.68
C ASP A 88 -22.88 2.82 -7.59
N MET A 89 -22.13 1.80 -7.88
CA MET A 89 -22.58 0.62 -8.65
C MET A 89 -22.76 -0.62 -7.76
N GLY A 90 -22.77 -0.43 -6.45
CA GLY A 90 -22.73 -1.51 -5.49
C GLY A 90 -21.32 -2.05 -5.26
N THR A 91 -21.28 -3.18 -4.59
CA THR A 91 -20.02 -3.83 -4.18
C THR A 91 -19.91 -5.22 -4.80
N ALA A 92 -18.83 -5.48 -5.51
CA ALA A 92 -18.50 -6.82 -5.98
C ALA A 92 -17.66 -7.55 -4.91
N ALA A 93 -18.19 -8.62 -4.37
CA ALA A 93 -17.50 -9.43 -3.37
C ALA A 93 -16.47 -10.36 -4.02
N LEU A 94 -15.26 -10.37 -3.45
CA LEU A 94 -14.17 -11.25 -3.84
C LEU A 94 -13.87 -12.22 -2.69
N LYS A 95 -13.75 -13.49 -3.00
CA LYS A 95 -13.23 -14.48 -2.07
C LYS A 95 -11.82 -14.86 -2.49
N PHE A 96 -10.89 -14.71 -1.57
CA PHE A 96 -9.52 -15.14 -1.77
C PHE A 96 -9.36 -16.60 -1.31
N SER A 97 -8.70 -17.39 -2.16
CA SER A 97 -8.36 -18.78 -1.86
C SER A 97 -6.89 -18.86 -1.45
N PRO A 98 -6.55 -19.59 -0.38
CA PRO A 98 -5.16 -19.75 0.03
C PRO A 98 -4.38 -20.57 -0.99
N LYS A 99 -3.16 -20.10 -1.31
CA LYS A 99 -2.19 -20.80 -2.18
C LYS A 99 -1.05 -21.43 -1.38
N GLY A 100 -0.90 -21.07 -0.12
CA GLY A 100 0.22 -21.45 0.75
C GLY A 100 1.22 -20.30 0.92
N ASN A 101 2.08 -20.43 1.93
CA ASN A 101 3.12 -19.42 2.23
C ASN A 101 2.61 -17.99 2.43
N GLY A 102 1.37 -17.83 2.93
CA GLY A 102 0.77 -16.51 3.10
C GLY A 102 0.23 -15.89 1.82
N ASP A 103 0.21 -16.62 0.72
CA ASP A 103 -0.33 -16.17 -0.55
C ASP A 103 -1.80 -16.57 -0.71
N TYR A 104 -2.60 -15.62 -1.18
CA TYR A 104 -4.02 -15.76 -1.43
C TYR A 104 -4.34 -15.23 -2.82
N GLU A 105 -5.24 -15.89 -3.52
CA GLU A 105 -5.63 -15.53 -4.88
C GLU A 105 -7.14 -15.39 -5.00
N ALA A 106 -7.55 -14.34 -5.68
CA ALA A 106 -8.93 -14.16 -6.15
C ALA A 106 -8.92 -13.73 -7.61
N SER A 107 -9.91 -14.16 -8.38
CA SER A 107 -10.04 -13.76 -9.77
C SER A 107 -11.47 -13.39 -10.12
N ILE A 108 -11.60 -12.45 -11.05
CA ILE A 108 -12.87 -12.05 -11.66
C ILE A 108 -12.75 -12.15 -13.17
N LYS A 109 -13.85 -12.45 -13.84
CA LYS A 109 -13.87 -12.64 -15.30
C LYS A 109 -13.72 -11.34 -16.08
N GLY A 110 -13.96 -10.21 -15.46
CA GLY A 110 -13.89 -8.87 -16.01
C GLY A 110 -14.59 -7.88 -15.08
N MET A 111 -14.59 -6.63 -15.49
CA MET A 111 -15.25 -5.54 -14.78
C MET A 111 -16.28 -4.90 -15.69
N ASP A 112 -17.39 -4.43 -15.13
CA ASP A 112 -18.46 -3.82 -15.91
C ASP A 112 -18.11 -2.43 -16.44
N MET A 113 -17.12 -1.77 -15.84
CA MET A 113 -16.69 -0.43 -16.24
C MET A 113 -15.20 -0.21 -16.02
N SER A 114 -14.60 0.59 -16.91
CA SER A 114 -13.27 1.13 -16.74
C SER A 114 -13.27 2.27 -15.73
N GLY A 115 -12.11 2.56 -15.15
CA GLY A 115 -11.91 3.67 -14.22
C GLY A 115 -11.30 3.26 -12.88
N PRO A 116 -11.34 4.17 -11.89
CA PRO A 116 -10.76 3.94 -10.57
C PRO A 116 -11.70 3.15 -9.67
N TRP A 117 -11.18 2.06 -9.13
CA TRP A 117 -11.84 1.19 -8.17
C TRP A 117 -11.08 1.15 -6.85
N SER A 118 -11.75 0.82 -5.78
CA SER A 118 -11.16 0.53 -4.47
C SER A 118 -11.44 -0.92 -4.12
N LEU A 119 -10.39 -1.67 -3.80
CA LEU A 119 -10.49 -3.02 -3.25
C LEU A 119 -10.22 -2.94 -1.74
N ALA A 120 -11.27 -3.10 -0.96
CA ALA A 120 -11.16 -3.27 0.48
C ALA A 120 -10.90 -4.75 0.78
N VAL A 121 -9.76 -5.07 1.37
CA VAL A 121 -9.41 -6.43 1.81
C VAL A 121 -9.57 -6.53 3.31
N ASP A 122 -10.27 -7.57 3.73
CA ASP A 122 -10.47 -7.94 5.14
C ASP A 122 -9.89 -9.32 5.36
N ALA A 123 -8.90 -9.44 6.23
CA ALA A 123 -8.28 -10.69 6.60
C ALA A 123 -8.50 -10.97 8.10
N ALA A 124 -8.88 -12.17 8.44
CA ALA A 124 -9.17 -12.59 9.80
C ALA A 124 -8.58 -13.97 10.11
N ASN A 125 -7.95 -14.10 11.28
CA ASN A 125 -7.50 -15.38 11.82
C ASN A 125 -7.73 -15.39 13.35
N GLY A 126 -8.74 -16.12 13.78
CA GLY A 126 -9.16 -16.10 15.19
C GLY A 126 -9.59 -14.71 15.63
N SER A 127 -8.87 -14.15 16.60
CA SER A 127 -9.12 -12.79 17.13
C SER A 127 -8.31 -11.70 16.39
N ALA A 128 -7.39 -12.06 15.52
CA ALA A 128 -6.59 -11.12 14.76
C ALA A 128 -7.34 -10.71 13.48
N HIS A 129 -7.44 -9.41 13.26
CA HIS A 129 -8.10 -8.82 12.09
C HIS A 129 -7.21 -7.76 11.49
N ALA A 130 -7.18 -7.71 10.17
CA ALA A 130 -6.52 -6.65 9.43
C ALA A 130 -7.37 -6.23 8.23
N LYS A 131 -7.45 -4.93 8.00
CA LYS A 131 -8.14 -4.34 6.84
C LYS A 131 -7.22 -3.41 6.11
N LYS A 132 -7.23 -3.48 4.79
CA LYS A 132 -6.50 -2.57 3.92
C LYS A 132 -7.26 -2.30 2.65
N ASN A 133 -7.20 -1.04 2.20
CA ASN A 133 -7.77 -0.62 0.92
C ASN A 133 -6.65 -0.46 -0.10
N PHE A 134 -6.89 -0.98 -1.29
CA PHE A 134 -6.01 -0.88 -2.43
C PHE A 134 -6.72 -0.17 -3.58
N ASP A 135 -5.99 0.68 -4.27
CA ASP A 135 -6.49 1.35 -5.46
C ASP A 135 -6.22 0.50 -6.69
N VAL A 136 -7.26 0.30 -7.49
CA VAL A 136 -7.21 -0.49 -8.72
C VAL A 136 -7.73 0.39 -9.86
N THR A 137 -6.96 0.53 -10.92
CA THR A 137 -7.41 1.22 -12.13
C THR A 137 -7.67 0.19 -13.23
N VAL A 138 -8.90 0.20 -13.75
CA VAL A 138 -9.31 -0.69 -14.85
C VAL A 138 -9.38 0.12 -16.13
N PHE A 139 -8.79 -0.41 -17.19
CA PHE A 139 -8.72 0.19 -18.51
C PHE A 139 -9.77 -0.42 -19.46
N ASP A 140 -10.03 0.26 -20.56
CA ASP A 140 -10.92 -0.20 -21.64
C ASP A 140 -10.33 -1.41 -22.41
#